data_daaf8a88a310ad38dd7d8d9d2381d9b7
#
_entry.id   daaf8a88a310ad38dd7d8d9d2381d9b7
#
_cell.length_a   1.000
_cell.length_b   1.000
_cell.length_c   1.000
_cell.angle_alpha   90.00
_cell.angle_beta   90.00
_cell.angle_gamma   90.00
#
_symmetry.space_group_name_H-M   'P 1'
#
loop_
_entity.id
_entity.type
_entity.pdbx_description
1 polymer ?
#
loop_
_entity_poly.entity_id
_entity_poly.type
_entity_poly.pdbx_seq_one_letter_code
_entity_poly.pdbx_strand_id
1 'polypeptide(L)'
;MRWPKFFLLCSVCLVAAGCAADSNSGQSAIPNFAKSSIDDVIELHQQRVMQDLKTLAIKLYQRNPNQRHDRHLRTLEDSVARLFMYPANVGFAKWKDVEPSDIIRLALTEDYDGDRVLAFTVGMRRMLMASYNDQSTFYYLSAIDQQKLYNSARNIEIAAWMLAEKRDQHGQRLLLSDSVQDESRNLSFQRIIGGMIATQDNIAAIIAQKNGRVVKTVVVQAASMMFLPI
;
A
#
# COMPACT_ATOMS: atom_id res chain seq x y z
N MET A 1 -4.82 -89.74 8.29
CA MET A 1 -6.26 -89.68 8.72
C MET A 1 -6.55 -88.29 9.30
N ARG A 2 -7.37 -87.53 8.56
CA ARG A 2 -8.18 -86.35 8.82
C ARG A 2 -7.66 -85.24 9.73
N TRP A 3 -7.38 -84.07 9.08
CA TRP A 3 -7.36 -82.73 9.64
C TRP A 3 -8.73 -82.26 10.08
N PRO A 4 -8.80 -81.21 11.02
CA PRO A 4 -9.44 -79.99 10.53
C PRO A 4 -8.71 -78.71 10.89
N LYS A 5 -8.98 -77.76 10.02
CA LYS A 5 -8.48 -76.36 10.00
C LYS A 5 -9.18 -75.52 11.09
N PHE A 6 -8.42 -74.75 11.86
CA PHE A 6 -8.97 -73.67 12.64
C PHE A 6 -8.60 -72.33 11.97
N PHE A 7 -9.61 -71.63 11.52
CA PHE A 7 -9.56 -70.26 11.07
C PHE A 7 -9.53 -69.34 12.32
N LEU A 8 -8.50 -68.53 12.47
CA LEU A 8 -8.46 -67.48 13.46
C LEU A 8 -8.82 -66.16 12.79
N LEU A 9 -10.01 -65.65 13.10
CA LEU A 9 -10.52 -64.37 12.63
C LEU A 9 -9.96 -63.27 13.54
N CYS A 10 -9.01 -62.48 13.05
CA CYS A 10 -8.46 -61.31 13.76
C CYS A 10 -9.34 -60.10 13.45
N SER A 11 -10.20 -59.73 14.41
CA SER A 11 -11.05 -58.54 14.34
C SER A 11 -10.23 -57.32 14.73
N VAL A 12 -9.91 -56.48 13.74
CA VAL A 12 -9.27 -55.16 13.98
C VAL A 12 -10.34 -54.14 14.27
N CYS A 13 -10.46 -53.72 15.51
CA CYS A 13 -11.27 -52.57 15.91
C CYS A 13 -10.56 -51.29 15.51
N LEU A 14 -11.04 -50.61 14.49
CA LEU A 14 -10.68 -49.23 14.18
C LEU A 14 -11.43 -48.30 15.15
N VAL A 15 -10.69 -47.69 16.08
CA VAL A 15 -11.18 -46.59 16.91
C VAL A 15 -11.02 -45.31 16.09
N ALA A 16 -12.10 -44.81 15.50
CA ALA A 16 -12.17 -43.50 14.90
C ALA A 16 -12.31 -42.45 16.00
N ALA A 17 -11.21 -41.83 16.39
CA ALA A 17 -11.23 -40.61 17.20
C ALA A 17 -11.65 -39.44 16.30
N GLY A 18 -12.93 -39.06 16.34
CA GLY A 18 -13.45 -37.87 15.74
C GLY A 18 -13.00 -36.65 16.52
N CYS A 19 -12.05 -35.85 15.98
CA CYS A 19 -11.88 -34.48 16.39
C CYS A 19 -13.05 -33.67 15.89
N ALA A 20 -13.87 -33.16 16.82
CA ALA A 20 -14.87 -32.14 16.50
C ALA A 20 -14.15 -30.88 16.06
N ALA A 21 -14.20 -30.57 14.78
CA ALA A 21 -13.80 -29.27 14.26
C ALA A 21 -14.97 -28.30 14.48
N ASP A 22 -14.70 -27.23 15.19
CA ASP A 22 -15.60 -26.08 15.34
C ASP A 22 -15.99 -25.53 13.96
N SER A 23 -17.23 -25.72 13.58
CA SER A 23 -17.82 -25.18 12.36
C SER A 23 -18.33 -23.76 12.64
N ASN A 24 -17.44 -22.76 12.60
CA ASN A 24 -17.89 -21.37 12.51
C ASN A 24 -16.88 -20.48 11.76
N SER A 25 -16.84 -20.65 10.45
CA SER A 25 -16.50 -19.58 9.50
C SER A 25 -16.84 -20.06 8.09
N GLY A 26 -17.93 -19.53 7.54
CA GLY A 26 -18.33 -19.76 6.14
C GLY A 26 -17.39 -19.03 5.16
N GLN A 27 -16.09 -19.33 5.20
CA GLN A 27 -15.14 -18.97 4.16
C GLN A 27 -14.92 -20.21 3.29
N SER A 28 -15.31 -20.10 2.03
CA SER A 28 -15.12 -21.16 1.03
C SER A 28 -13.63 -21.58 1.00
N ALA A 29 -13.36 -22.85 1.29
CA ALA A 29 -12.02 -23.43 1.38
C ALA A 29 -11.25 -23.47 0.04
N ILE A 30 -11.89 -23.15 -1.07
CA ILE A 30 -11.31 -23.21 -2.42
C ILE A 30 -10.25 -22.14 -2.70
N PRO A 31 -10.32 -20.89 -2.20
CA PRO A 31 -9.28 -19.88 -2.43
C PRO A 31 -7.93 -20.19 -1.78
N ASN A 32 -7.92 -20.92 -0.66
CA ASN A 32 -6.69 -21.12 0.12
C ASN A 32 -5.68 -22.10 -0.51
N PHE A 33 -6.13 -23.00 -1.39
CA PHE A 33 -5.24 -23.93 -2.07
C PHE A 33 -4.40 -23.30 -3.20
N ALA A 34 -4.82 -22.13 -3.70
CA ALA A 34 -4.13 -21.42 -4.78
C ALA A 34 -3.22 -20.27 -4.27
N LYS A 35 -3.19 -20.02 -2.97
CA LYS A 35 -2.36 -19.00 -2.34
C LYS A 35 -1.04 -19.58 -1.85
N SER A 36 0.06 -18.90 -2.14
CA SER A 36 1.36 -19.23 -1.59
C SER A 36 1.69 -18.32 -0.39
N SER A 37 2.58 -18.76 0.48
CA SER A 37 3.04 -17.94 1.61
C SER A 37 3.60 -16.58 1.19
N ILE A 38 4.11 -16.45 -0.03
CA ILE A 38 4.62 -15.19 -0.55
C ILE A 38 3.47 -14.25 -0.97
N ASP A 39 2.35 -14.77 -1.41
CA ASP A 39 1.17 -13.96 -1.74
C ASP A 39 0.63 -13.27 -0.48
N ASP A 40 0.64 -13.97 0.66
CA ASP A 40 0.28 -13.40 1.96
C ASP A 40 1.27 -12.32 2.39
N VAL A 41 2.57 -12.51 2.13
CA VAL A 41 3.60 -11.50 2.41
C VAL A 41 3.39 -10.25 1.55
N ILE A 42 3.06 -10.41 0.26
CA ILE A 42 2.76 -9.28 -0.63
C ILE A 42 1.54 -8.49 -0.11
N GLU A 43 0.46 -9.18 0.24
CA GLU A 43 -0.74 -8.55 0.79
C GLU A 43 -0.46 -7.80 2.09
N LEU A 44 0.32 -8.38 2.99
CA LEU A 44 0.70 -7.75 4.24
C LEU A 44 1.49 -6.45 4.01
N HIS A 45 2.46 -6.46 3.09
CA HIS A 45 3.22 -5.27 2.74
C HIS A 45 2.35 -4.20 2.08
N GLN A 46 1.44 -4.59 1.17
CA GLN A 46 0.49 -3.67 0.55
C GLN A 46 -0.44 -3.05 1.59
N GLN A 47 -1.02 -3.86 2.48
CA GLN A 47 -1.86 -3.36 3.58
C GLN A 47 -1.10 -2.40 4.48
N ARG A 48 0.15 -2.70 4.79
CA ARG A 48 1.01 -1.85 5.62
C ARG A 48 1.26 -0.49 4.96
N VAL A 49 1.70 -0.46 3.71
CA VAL A 49 1.98 0.82 3.02
C VAL A 49 0.70 1.65 2.83
N MET A 50 -0.46 1.03 2.61
CA MET A 50 -1.75 1.71 2.53
C MET A 50 -2.18 2.29 3.88
N GLN A 51 -1.93 1.57 4.98
CA GLN A 51 -2.21 2.06 6.34
C GLN A 51 -1.30 3.25 6.69
N ASP A 52 -0.03 3.19 6.33
CA ASP A 52 0.92 4.29 6.53
C ASP A 52 0.50 5.52 5.69
N LEU A 53 0.07 5.33 4.44
CA LEU A 53 -0.48 6.41 3.61
C LEU A 53 -1.75 7.02 4.21
N LYS A 54 -2.64 6.19 4.75
CA LYS A 54 -3.84 6.67 5.46
C LYS A 54 -3.48 7.52 6.68
N THR A 55 -2.49 7.08 7.45
CA THR A 55 -1.98 7.81 8.61
C THR A 55 -1.33 9.13 8.18
N LEU A 56 -0.57 9.14 7.07
CA LEU A 56 0.00 10.33 6.49
C LEU A 56 -1.08 11.34 6.08
N ALA A 57 -2.15 10.89 5.43
CA ALA A 57 -3.28 11.74 5.01
C ALA A 57 -3.97 12.40 6.22
N ILE A 58 -4.23 11.64 7.30
CA ILE A 58 -4.80 12.18 8.55
C ILE A 58 -3.90 13.29 9.09
N LYS A 59 -2.59 13.05 9.19
CA LYS A 59 -1.63 14.03 9.71
C LYS A 59 -1.52 15.26 8.82
N LEU A 60 -1.56 15.09 7.50
CA LEU A 60 -1.54 16.21 6.55
C LEU A 60 -2.78 17.09 6.73
N TYR A 61 -3.98 16.50 6.85
CA TYR A 61 -5.20 17.28 7.12
C TYR A 61 -5.18 17.96 8.50
N GLN A 62 -4.66 17.29 9.53
CA GLN A 62 -4.49 17.90 10.86
C GLN A 62 -3.55 19.11 10.82
N ARG A 63 -2.49 19.03 10.02
CA ARG A 63 -1.51 20.10 9.84
C ARG A 63 -2.01 21.21 8.91
N ASN A 64 -2.91 20.86 7.97
CA ASN A 64 -3.46 21.75 6.95
C ASN A 64 -5.01 21.72 6.97
N PRO A 65 -5.67 22.17 8.04
CA PRO A 65 -7.13 22.01 8.18
C PRO A 65 -7.93 22.73 7.09
N ASN A 66 -7.40 23.80 6.50
CA ASN A 66 -8.04 24.55 5.43
C ASN A 66 -8.06 23.78 4.10
N GLN A 67 -7.21 22.79 3.91
CA GLN A 67 -7.19 21.93 2.72
C GLN A 67 -8.39 20.96 2.70
N ARG A 68 -9.00 20.67 3.86
CA ARG A 68 -10.17 19.80 3.91
C ARG A 68 -11.43 20.57 3.53
N HIS A 69 -11.74 20.60 2.24
CA HIS A 69 -12.86 21.37 1.70
C HIS A 69 -14.23 20.82 2.12
N ASP A 70 -14.32 19.55 2.51
CA ASP A 70 -15.55 18.91 3.01
C ASP A 70 -15.71 18.94 4.55
N ARG A 71 -14.91 19.76 5.25
CA ARG A 71 -14.89 19.84 6.73
C ARG A 71 -16.24 20.21 7.38
N HIS A 72 -17.11 20.85 6.64
CA HIS A 72 -18.45 21.19 7.11
C HIS A 72 -19.48 20.06 6.87
N LEU A 73 -19.12 19.05 6.08
CA LEU A 73 -20.01 17.96 5.68
C LEU A 73 -19.63 16.63 6.33
N ARG A 74 -18.38 16.46 6.75
CA ARG A 74 -17.83 15.18 7.22
C ARG A 74 -16.82 15.36 8.34
N THR A 75 -16.66 14.29 9.11
CA THR A 75 -15.53 14.17 10.05
C THR A 75 -14.20 14.01 9.28
N LEU A 76 -13.08 14.15 9.98
CA LEU A 76 -11.76 13.91 9.39
C LEU A 76 -11.63 12.44 8.94
N GLU A 77 -12.09 11.54 9.78
CA GLU A 77 -12.07 10.09 9.56
C GLU A 77 -12.86 9.71 8.31
N ASP A 78 -14.05 10.27 8.13
CA ASP A 78 -14.89 10.03 6.95
C ASP A 78 -14.28 10.62 5.68
N SER A 79 -13.68 11.82 5.75
CA SER A 79 -12.98 12.45 4.63
C SER A 79 -11.82 11.56 4.17
N VAL A 80 -11.04 11.04 5.12
CA VAL A 80 -9.91 10.14 4.81
C VAL A 80 -10.41 8.75 4.38
N ALA A 81 -11.45 8.20 5.02
CA ALA A 81 -12.00 6.90 4.63
C ALA A 81 -12.42 6.86 3.15
N ARG A 82 -13.01 7.94 2.64
CA ARG A 82 -13.37 8.08 1.22
C ARG A 82 -12.20 7.92 0.26
N LEU A 83 -10.98 8.30 0.67
CA LEU A 83 -9.78 8.16 -0.15
C LEU A 83 -9.42 6.69 -0.40
N PHE A 84 -9.90 5.78 0.47
CA PHE A 84 -9.56 4.36 0.45
C PHE A 84 -10.77 3.44 0.20
N MET A 85 -11.98 4.01 0.08
CA MET A 85 -13.23 3.24 -0.05
C MET A 85 -13.36 2.54 -1.41
N TYR A 86 -12.88 3.15 -2.49
CA TYR A 86 -13.01 2.62 -3.85
C TYR A 86 -11.70 2.02 -4.35
N PRO A 87 -11.72 1.15 -5.37
CA PRO A 87 -10.52 0.78 -6.10
C PRO A 87 -9.74 2.04 -6.53
N ALA A 88 -8.42 1.99 -6.44
CA ALA A 88 -7.57 3.18 -6.64
C ALA A 88 -7.75 3.84 -8.01
N ASN A 89 -7.98 3.02 -9.04
CA ASN A 89 -8.19 3.44 -10.43
C ASN A 89 -9.60 4.00 -10.72
N VAL A 90 -10.57 3.86 -9.81
CA VAL A 90 -11.98 4.27 -10.02
C VAL A 90 -12.36 5.50 -9.19
N GLY A 91 -11.63 5.81 -8.11
CA GLY A 91 -12.09 6.64 -6.96
C GLY A 91 -12.28 8.08 -7.32
N PHE A 92 -11.91 8.83 -8.15
CA PHE A 92 -12.18 10.27 -8.38
C PHE A 92 -12.23 10.58 -9.88
N ALA A 93 -13.43 10.74 -10.40
CA ALA A 93 -13.71 10.91 -11.84
C ALA A 93 -12.85 11.99 -12.51
N LYS A 94 -12.56 13.08 -11.80
CA LYS A 94 -11.75 14.20 -12.33
C LYS A 94 -10.29 13.81 -12.66
N TRP A 95 -9.78 12.71 -12.09
CA TRP A 95 -8.41 12.24 -12.33
C TRP A 95 -8.35 10.85 -12.96
N LYS A 96 -9.46 10.37 -13.52
CA LYS A 96 -9.54 9.02 -14.06
C LYS A 96 -8.43 8.72 -15.08
N ASP A 97 -8.19 9.66 -15.99
CA ASP A 97 -7.24 9.51 -17.11
C ASP A 97 -5.93 10.31 -16.88
N VAL A 98 -5.66 10.72 -15.64
CA VAL A 98 -4.44 11.47 -15.28
C VAL A 98 -3.44 10.51 -14.64
N GLU A 99 -2.18 10.58 -15.05
CA GLU A 99 -1.11 9.78 -14.46
C GLU A 99 -0.96 10.08 -12.95
N PRO A 100 -0.76 9.05 -12.11
CA PRO A 100 -0.65 9.23 -10.66
C PRO A 100 0.42 10.25 -10.25
N SER A 101 1.56 10.25 -10.91
CA SER A 101 2.65 11.20 -10.69
C SER A 101 2.27 12.64 -11.01
N ASP A 102 1.43 12.85 -12.00
CA ASP A 102 0.96 14.19 -12.39
C ASP A 102 -0.07 14.71 -11.39
N ILE A 103 -0.87 13.83 -10.79
CA ILE A 103 -1.78 14.21 -9.68
C ILE A 103 -0.95 14.67 -8.46
N ILE A 104 0.15 13.97 -8.14
CA ILE A 104 1.06 14.35 -7.05
C ILE A 104 1.68 15.72 -7.35
N ARG A 105 2.18 15.93 -8.58
CA ARG A 105 2.73 17.23 -9.00
C ARG A 105 1.69 18.33 -8.92
N LEU A 106 0.49 18.11 -9.45
CA LEU A 106 -0.60 19.06 -9.43
C LEU A 106 -0.93 19.53 -8.01
N ALA A 107 -0.97 18.62 -7.04
CA ALA A 107 -1.20 18.95 -5.63
C ALA A 107 -0.18 19.95 -5.07
N LEU A 108 1.01 20.00 -5.65
CA LEU A 108 2.16 20.79 -5.22
C LEU A 108 2.58 21.84 -6.26
N THR A 109 1.65 22.31 -7.10
CA THR A 109 1.76 23.50 -7.94
C THR A 109 1.07 24.70 -7.28
N GLU A 110 1.57 25.88 -7.52
CA GLU A 110 1.03 27.09 -6.91
C GLU A 110 -0.42 27.36 -7.34
N ASP A 111 -0.70 27.22 -8.62
CA ASP A 111 -2.00 27.53 -9.24
C ASP A 111 -3.12 26.53 -8.89
N TYR A 112 -2.81 25.47 -8.13
CA TYR A 112 -3.83 24.50 -7.76
C TYR A 112 -4.68 25.00 -6.59
N ASP A 113 -5.94 25.28 -6.85
CA ASP A 113 -6.94 25.80 -5.91
C ASP A 113 -7.74 24.72 -5.18
N GLY A 114 -7.57 23.45 -5.55
CA GLY A 114 -8.28 22.32 -4.96
C GLY A 114 -7.66 21.86 -3.63
N ASP A 115 -8.29 20.84 -3.03
CA ASP A 115 -7.76 20.17 -1.84
C ASP A 115 -6.44 19.44 -2.17
N ARG A 116 -5.33 20.04 -1.74
CA ARG A 116 -3.97 19.54 -2.00
C ARG A 116 -3.70 18.21 -1.30
N VAL A 117 -4.23 18.02 -0.09
CA VAL A 117 -4.06 16.76 0.65
C VAL A 117 -4.83 15.63 -0.04
N LEU A 118 -6.04 15.91 -0.52
CA LEU A 118 -6.81 14.98 -1.34
C LEU A 118 -6.03 14.57 -2.59
N ALA A 119 -5.58 15.55 -3.38
CA ALA A 119 -4.88 15.29 -4.64
C ALA A 119 -3.58 14.51 -4.41
N PHE A 120 -2.76 14.94 -3.45
CA PHE A 120 -1.51 14.27 -3.09
C PHE A 120 -1.76 12.81 -2.68
N THR A 121 -2.74 12.58 -1.77
CA THR A 121 -3.05 11.25 -1.28
C THR A 121 -3.62 10.33 -2.37
N VAL A 122 -4.48 10.84 -3.23
CA VAL A 122 -5.03 10.07 -4.37
C VAL A 122 -3.93 9.69 -5.34
N GLY A 123 -3.05 10.63 -5.70
CA GLY A 123 -1.91 10.35 -6.57
C GLY A 123 -0.98 9.29 -5.98
N MET A 124 -0.61 9.43 -4.70
CA MET A 124 0.21 8.46 -3.98
C MET A 124 -0.44 7.08 -3.93
N ARG A 125 -1.74 7.01 -3.60
CA ARG A 125 -2.48 5.75 -3.53
C ARG A 125 -2.53 5.05 -4.88
N ARG A 126 -2.83 5.78 -5.97
CA ARG A 126 -2.87 5.20 -7.32
C ARG A 126 -1.50 4.71 -7.77
N MET A 127 -0.45 5.48 -7.52
CA MET A 127 0.93 5.09 -7.82
C MET A 127 1.32 3.79 -7.08
N LEU A 128 1.01 3.72 -5.78
CA LEU A 128 1.28 2.52 -4.99
C LEU A 128 0.48 1.32 -5.51
N MET A 129 -0.83 1.46 -5.76
CA MET A 129 -1.65 0.36 -6.27
C MET A 129 -1.18 -0.11 -7.65
N ALA A 130 -0.78 0.80 -8.55
CA ALA A 130 -0.21 0.46 -9.85
C ALA A 130 1.08 -0.39 -9.72
N SER A 131 1.90 -0.16 -8.69
CA SER A 131 3.08 -1.00 -8.43
C SER A 131 2.74 -2.44 -8.02
N TYR A 132 1.50 -2.67 -7.60
CA TYR A 132 0.92 -3.98 -7.32
C TYR A 132 -0.05 -4.44 -8.44
N ASN A 133 0.08 -3.89 -9.66
CA ASN A 133 -0.81 -4.16 -10.81
C ASN A 133 -2.30 -3.92 -10.52
N ASP A 134 -2.62 -2.92 -9.67
CA ASP A 134 -3.98 -2.58 -9.20
C ASP A 134 -4.72 -3.74 -8.49
N GLN A 135 -3.99 -4.75 -8.03
CA GLN A 135 -4.54 -5.90 -7.31
C GLN A 135 -4.51 -5.66 -5.80
N SER A 136 -5.51 -6.18 -5.09
CA SER A 136 -5.57 -6.20 -3.62
C SER A 136 -5.54 -7.62 -3.05
N THR A 137 -5.61 -8.62 -3.92
CA THR A 137 -5.53 -10.04 -3.57
C THR A 137 -4.58 -10.71 -4.56
N PHE A 138 -3.67 -11.53 -4.04
CA PHE A 138 -2.63 -12.17 -4.84
C PHE A 138 -2.77 -13.68 -4.78
N TYR A 139 -2.48 -14.32 -5.91
CA TYR A 139 -2.51 -15.77 -6.08
C TYR A 139 -1.22 -16.22 -6.76
N TYR A 140 -0.89 -17.49 -6.66
CA TYR A 140 0.34 -18.09 -7.17
C TYR A 140 0.76 -17.64 -8.59
N LEU A 141 -0.21 -17.29 -9.43
CA LEU A 141 0.01 -16.80 -10.79
C LEU A 141 0.12 -15.27 -10.89
N SER A 142 0.00 -14.53 -9.79
CA SER A 142 0.13 -13.08 -9.81
C SER A 142 1.58 -12.68 -10.05
N ALA A 143 1.88 -12.22 -11.26
CA ALA A 143 3.20 -11.74 -11.63
C ALA A 143 3.38 -10.28 -11.17
N ILE A 144 3.97 -10.07 -10.00
CA ILE A 144 4.35 -8.73 -9.54
C ILE A 144 5.75 -8.40 -10.03
N ASP A 145 5.90 -7.21 -10.61
CA ASP A 145 7.18 -6.70 -11.08
C ASP A 145 7.93 -6.02 -9.94
N GLN A 146 9.05 -6.61 -9.53
CA GLN A 146 9.94 -6.06 -8.50
C GLN A 146 10.46 -4.66 -8.84
N GLN A 147 10.61 -4.33 -10.13
CA GLN A 147 11.10 -3.00 -10.54
C GLN A 147 10.05 -1.93 -10.29
N LYS A 148 8.76 -2.21 -10.53
CA LYS A 148 7.68 -1.29 -10.22
C LYS A 148 7.59 -1.00 -8.71
N LEU A 149 7.75 -2.03 -7.88
CA LEU A 149 7.76 -1.87 -6.42
C LEU A 149 8.94 -0.99 -5.98
N TYR A 150 10.14 -1.26 -6.50
CA TYR A 150 11.32 -0.43 -6.24
C TYR A 150 11.14 1.01 -6.72
N ASN A 151 10.62 1.19 -7.94
CA ASN A 151 10.37 2.52 -8.50
C ASN A 151 9.34 3.29 -7.64
N SER A 152 8.33 2.61 -7.10
CA SER A 152 7.37 3.24 -6.21
C SER A 152 8.00 3.74 -4.91
N ALA A 153 8.98 3.03 -4.35
CA ALA A 153 9.77 3.51 -3.20
C ALA A 153 10.52 4.81 -3.54
N ARG A 154 11.18 4.86 -4.70
CA ARG A 154 11.87 6.09 -5.19
C ARG A 154 10.89 7.22 -5.45
N ASN A 155 9.72 6.90 -5.98
CA ASN A 155 8.67 7.90 -6.20
C ASN A 155 8.10 8.46 -4.88
N ILE A 156 8.04 7.65 -3.81
CA ILE A 156 7.71 8.16 -2.46
C ILE A 156 8.78 9.15 -1.98
N GLU A 157 10.07 8.90 -2.21
CA GLU A 157 11.15 9.83 -1.86
C GLU A 157 11.00 11.17 -2.60
N ILE A 158 10.72 11.11 -3.91
CA ILE A 158 10.50 12.33 -4.72
C ILE A 158 9.29 13.11 -4.19
N ALA A 159 8.17 12.42 -3.93
CA ALA A 159 6.96 13.03 -3.40
C ALA A 159 7.20 13.67 -2.02
N ALA A 160 7.96 13.00 -1.15
CA ALA A 160 8.33 13.51 0.16
C ALA A 160 9.20 14.76 0.07
N TRP A 161 10.18 14.76 -0.85
CA TRP A 161 11.01 15.92 -1.10
C TRP A 161 10.18 17.11 -1.63
N MET A 162 9.29 16.86 -2.60
CA MET A 162 8.38 17.89 -3.11
C MET A 162 7.49 18.45 -1.99
N LEU A 163 6.95 17.60 -1.12
CA LEU A 163 6.14 17.99 0.01
C LEU A 163 6.90 18.88 1.00
N ALA A 164 8.19 18.63 1.19
CA ALA A 164 9.03 19.42 2.07
C ALA A 164 9.48 20.75 1.46
N GLU A 165 9.71 20.80 0.13
CA GLU A 165 10.40 21.93 -0.51
C GLU A 165 9.49 22.87 -1.29
N LYS A 166 8.33 22.39 -1.80
CA LYS A 166 7.46 23.21 -2.65
C LYS A 166 6.83 24.36 -1.88
N ARG A 167 6.97 25.57 -2.45
CA ARG A 167 6.53 26.85 -1.88
C ARG A 167 5.75 27.66 -2.91
N ASP A 168 4.94 28.57 -2.41
CA ASP A 168 4.29 29.61 -3.22
C ASP A 168 5.24 30.77 -3.53
N GLN A 169 4.76 31.76 -4.28
CA GLN A 169 5.49 32.99 -4.62
C GLN A 169 5.89 33.84 -3.40
N HIS A 170 5.27 33.61 -2.24
CA HIS A 170 5.60 34.28 -0.98
C HIS A 170 6.60 33.50 -0.13
N GLY A 171 7.10 32.37 -0.64
CA GLY A 171 8.02 31.49 0.07
C GLY A 171 7.37 30.60 1.14
N GLN A 172 6.03 30.56 1.21
CA GLN A 172 5.31 29.71 2.13
C GLN A 172 5.16 28.31 1.56
N ARG A 173 5.24 27.27 2.41
CA ARG A 173 5.04 25.89 1.97
C ARG A 173 3.61 25.67 1.48
N LEU A 174 3.46 25.04 0.33
CA LEU A 174 2.14 24.69 -0.24
C LEU A 174 1.36 23.70 0.63
N LEU A 175 2.06 22.81 1.33
CA LEU A 175 1.55 21.94 2.36
C LEU A 175 2.53 21.87 3.53
N LEU A 176 2.02 22.02 4.74
CA LEU A 176 2.79 21.83 5.96
C LEU A 176 2.88 20.35 6.29
N SER A 177 4.08 19.83 6.44
CA SER A 177 4.34 18.44 6.84
C SER A 177 5.26 18.40 8.06
N ASP A 178 6.51 18.78 7.90
CA ASP A 178 7.48 18.86 8.98
C ASP A 178 7.32 20.13 9.82
N SER A 179 8.20 20.29 10.79
CA SER A 179 8.31 21.50 11.57
C SER A 179 8.72 22.68 10.68
N VAL A 180 8.12 23.84 10.90
CA VAL A 180 8.56 25.10 10.34
C VAL A 180 9.56 25.75 11.30
N GLN A 181 10.17 26.86 10.86
CA GLN A 181 11.08 27.63 11.70
C GLN A 181 10.40 27.96 13.04
N ASP A 182 11.16 27.89 14.13
CA ASP A 182 10.71 28.14 15.51
C ASP A 182 9.74 27.11 16.13
N GLU A 183 9.44 25.99 15.45
CA GLU A 183 8.72 24.88 16.05
C GLU A 183 9.67 23.81 16.60
N SER A 184 9.20 23.09 17.63
CA SER A 184 9.89 21.87 18.06
C SER A 184 9.91 20.83 16.94
N ARG A 185 11.06 20.17 16.77
CA ARG A 185 11.27 19.24 15.66
C ARG A 185 10.26 18.07 15.68
N ASN A 186 9.45 17.95 14.63
CA ASN A 186 8.48 16.89 14.46
C ASN A 186 8.94 15.90 13.37
N LEU A 187 9.47 14.75 13.79
CA LEU A 187 9.97 13.72 12.89
C LEU A 187 8.90 12.70 12.50
N SER A 188 7.65 12.87 12.91
CA SER A 188 6.62 11.86 12.73
C SER A 188 6.21 11.65 11.26
N PHE A 189 6.31 12.68 10.42
CA PHE A 189 6.09 12.57 8.98
C PHE A 189 7.22 11.76 8.34
N GLN A 190 8.47 12.08 8.66
CA GLN A 190 9.65 11.38 8.14
C GLN A 190 9.63 9.89 8.52
N ARG A 191 9.19 9.56 9.74
CA ARG A 191 9.05 8.17 10.18
C ARG A 191 8.04 7.40 9.35
N ILE A 192 6.87 7.98 9.05
CA ILE A 192 5.84 7.34 8.24
C ILE A 192 6.33 7.14 6.81
N ILE A 193 6.88 8.18 6.20
CA ILE A 193 7.41 8.17 4.84
C ILE A 193 8.56 7.13 4.73
N GLY A 194 9.49 7.15 5.66
CA GLY A 194 10.58 6.15 5.71
C GLY A 194 10.06 4.72 5.88
N GLY A 195 8.99 4.53 6.66
CA GLY A 195 8.29 3.24 6.78
C GLY A 195 7.70 2.77 5.45
N MET A 196 7.03 3.67 4.71
CA MET A 196 6.48 3.37 3.38
C MET A 196 7.59 2.99 2.38
N ILE A 197 8.69 3.75 2.34
CA ILE A 197 9.86 3.47 1.50
C ILE A 197 10.43 2.08 1.82
N ALA A 198 10.71 1.82 3.10
CA ALA A 198 11.27 0.55 3.55
C ALA A 198 10.35 -0.63 3.24
N THR A 199 9.03 -0.46 3.36
CA THR A 199 8.05 -1.50 3.02
C THR A 199 8.12 -1.86 1.53
N GLN A 200 8.19 -0.86 0.63
CA GLN A 200 8.28 -1.08 -0.81
C GLN A 200 9.65 -1.67 -1.22
N ASP A 201 10.74 -1.20 -0.65
CA ASP A 201 12.07 -1.73 -0.91
C ASP A 201 12.19 -3.20 -0.46
N ASN A 202 11.66 -3.53 0.72
CA ASN A 202 11.69 -4.89 1.24
C ASN A 202 10.91 -5.86 0.33
N ILE A 203 9.68 -5.50 -0.06
CA ILE A 203 8.89 -6.38 -0.92
C ILE A 203 9.49 -6.49 -2.32
N ALA A 204 10.08 -5.42 -2.87
CA ALA A 204 10.82 -5.46 -4.12
C ALA A 204 11.98 -6.45 -4.07
N ALA A 205 12.77 -6.43 -2.98
CA ALA A 205 13.89 -7.36 -2.77
C ALA A 205 13.41 -8.81 -2.64
N ILE A 206 12.34 -9.07 -1.88
CA ILE A 206 11.75 -10.41 -1.71
C ILE A 206 11.29 -10.97 -3.06
N ILE A 207 10.58 -10.18 -3.87
CA ILE A 207 10.09 -10.60 -5.19
C ILE A 207 11.26 -10.80 -6.16
N ALA A 208 12.26 -9.91 -6.14
CA ALA A 208 13.46 -10.05 -6.95
C ALA A 208 14.20 -11.37 -6.65
N GLN A 209 14.39 -11.69 -5.37
CA GLN A 209 15.01 -12.94 -4.94
C GLN A 209 14.19 -14.16 -5.40
N LYS A 210 12.87 -14.14 -5.20
CA LYS A 210 11.98 -15.22 -5.67
C LYS A 210 12.09 -15.46 -7.17
N ASN A 211 12.14 -14.37 -7.95
CA ASN A 211 12.16 -14.45 -9.41
C ASN A 211 13.56 -14.68 -9.99
N GLY A 212 14.61 -14.73 -9.18
CA GLY A 212 16.01 -14.79 -9.64
C GLY A 212 16.40 -13.57 -10.47
N ARG A 213 15.80 -12.41 -10.23
CA ARG A 213 16.01 -11.16 -10.97
C ARG A 213 16.70 -10.12 -10.10
N VAL A 214 17.43 -9.22 -10.74
CA VAL A 214 18.09 -8.09 -10.07
C VAL A 214 17.23 -6.83 -10.27
N VAL A 215 17.07 -6.06 -9.21
CA VAL A 215 16.46 -4.73 -9.28
C VAL A 215 17.50 -3.74 -9.83
N LYS A 216 17.13 -2.99 -10.84
CA LYS A 216 17.95 -1.87 -11.34
C LYS A 216 17.84 -0.71 -10.36
N THR A 217 18.92 -0.46 -9.64
CA THR A 217 18.98 0.64 -8.66
C THR A 217 19.11 1.98 -9.36
N VAL A 218 18.38 2.97 -8.86
CA VAL A 218 18.43 4.36 -9.32
C VAL A 218 18.73 5.24 -8.12
N VAL A 219 19.71 6.10 -8.24
CA VAL A 219 19.97 7.14 -7.24
C VAL A 219 19.04 8.31 -7.54
N VAL A 220 18.09 8.55 -6.64
CA VAL A 220 17.18 9.68 -6.74
C VAL A 220 17.96 10.96 -6.40
N GLN A 221 18.15 11.82 -7.40
CA GLN A 221 18.63 13.17 -7.16
C GLN A 221 17.44 14.08 -6.95
N ALA A 222 17.35 14.68 -5.80
CA ALA A 222 16.27 15.62 -5.44
C ALA A 222 16.05 16.72 -6.50
N ALA A 223 17.09 17.13 -7.20
CA ALA A 223 17.02 18.16 -8.23
C ALA A 223 16.27 17.71 -9.52
N SER A 224 16.17 16.43 -9.80
CA SER A 224 15.54 15.96 -11.05
C SER A 224 14.01 15.91 -10.97
N MET A 225 13.44 15.68 -9.79
CA MET A 225 11.99 15.56 -9.53
C MET A 225 11.23 14.71 -10.57
N MET A 226 11.93 13.80 -11.22
CA MET A 226 11.36 12.96 -12.27
C MET A 226 10.89 11.65 -11.64
N PHE A 227 9.56 11.43 -11.63
CA PHE A 227 8.98 10.17 -11.19
C PHE A 227 9.40 9.04 -12.13
N LEU A 228 9.69 7.88 -11.55
CA LEU A 228 10.02 6.68 -12.29
C LEU A 228 8.74 5.97 -12.77
N PRO A 229 8.79 5.26 -13.91
CA PRO A 229 7.64 4.55 -14.45
C PRO A 229 7.19 3.41 -13.50
N ILE A 230 5.90 3.26 -13.38
CA ILE A 230 5.23 2.21 -12.60
C ILE A 230 4.50 1.24 -13.53
#